data_a3f655931d2910e6cc84ba854bc3c878
#
_entry.id   a3f655931d2910e6cc84ba854bc3c878
#
_cell.length_a   1.000
_cell.length_b   1.000
_cell.length_c   1.000
_cell.angle_alpha   90.00
_cell.angle_beta   90.00
_cell.angle_gamma   90.00
#
_symmetry.space_group_name_H-M   'P 1'
#
loop_
_entity.id
_entity.type
_entity.pdbx_description
1 polymer ?
#
loop_
_entity_poly.entity_id
_entity_poly.type
_entity_poly.pdbx_seq_one_letter_code
_entity_poly.pdbx_strand_id
1 'polypeptide(L)'
;RRIRWVLLAAVPSSLMLGVTSYVSTDLSPFPLVWIIPLSLYLLSFILVYMKFWTGKSVVGAGGGYNLHDVTIYVLQPLGILVLCFIVLRHSFDPFIATSMINLDFFTCALACHGELAKDRPSTRHLTEYFLCMSLGGMIGGFFNGIVAPIVFQGGVLEFNIAIVVAALIRPQYIGSGKFEELLYS
;
A
#
# COMPACT_ATOMS: atom_id res chain seq x y z
N ARG A 1 -3.20 18.13 6.74
CA ARG A 1 -1.96 17.38 6.87
C ARG A 1 -2.12 16.19 7.83
N ARG A 2 -2.63 16.40 9.08
CA ARG A 2 -2.85 15.34 10.09
C ARG A 2 -3.74 14.21 9.57
N ILE A 3 -4.90 14.56 8.98
CA ILE A 3 -5.84 13.58 8.41
C ILE A 3 -5.15 12.73 7.33
N ARG A 4 -4.31 13.34 6.49
CA ARG A 4 -3.56 12.60 5.47
C ARG A 4 -2.59 11.59 6.08
N TRP A 5 -1.90 11.93 7.18
CA TRP A 5 -1.03 10.99 7.89
C TRP A 5 -1.81 9.80 8.46
N VAL A 6 -2.99 10.09 9.06
CA VAL A 6 -3.88 9.04 9.58
C VAL A 6 -4.35 8.13 8.46
N LEU A 7 -4.80 8.67 7.33
CA LEU A 7 -5.29 7.89 6.19
C LEU A 7 -4.18 7.05 5.54
N LEU A 8 -2.99 7.64 5.33
CA LEU A 8 -1.83 6.93 4.77
C LEU A 8 -1.33 5.79 5.66
N ALA A 9 -1.55 5.85 6.97
CA ALA A 9 -1.25 4.77 7.90
C ALA A 9 -2.41 3.76 8.01
N ALA A 10 -3.67 4.21 7.92
CA ALA A 10 -4.85 3.36 8.04
C ALA A 10 -5.00 2.39 6.87
N VAL A 11 -4.73 2.84 5.63
CA VAL A 11 -4.89 2.03 4.43
C VAL A 11 -4.00 0.78 4.44
N PRO A 12 -2.67 0.85 4.59
CA PRO A 12 -1.84 -0.35 4.59
C PRO A 12 -2.12 -1.26 5.79
N SER A 13 -2.53 -0.71 6.94
CA SER A 13 -2.93 -1.49 8.10
C SER A 13 -4.23 -2.27 7.85
N SER A 14 -5.22 -1.63 7.23
CA SER A 14 -6.46 -2.29 6.81
C SER A 14 -6.20 -3.36 5.76
N LEU A 15 -5.38 -3.06 4.74
CA LEU A 15 -5.01 -4.02 3.69
C LEU A 15 -4.29 -5.24 4.24
N MET A 16 -3.37 -5.05 5.20
CA MET A 16 -2.66 -6.16 5.83
C MET A 16 -3.64 -7.17 6.46
N LEU A 17 -4.64 -6.68 7.20
CA LEU A 17 -5.64 -7.55 7.82
C LEU A 17 -6.56 -8.20 6.77
N GLY A 18 -6.97 -7.46 5.73
CA GLY A 18 -7.77 -8.00 4.64
C GLY A 18 -7.05 -9.14 3.91
N VAL A 19 -5.77 -8.95 3.55
CA VAL A 19 -4.95 -9.99 2.94
C VAL A 19 -4.77 -11.17 3.88
N THR A 20 -4.52 -10.92 5.17
CA THR A 20 -4.39 -11.98 6.17
C THR A 20 -5.66 -12.82 6.27
N SER A 21 -6.83 -12.18 6.31
CA SER A 21 -8.12 -12.88 6.34
C SER A 21 -8.33 -13.72 5.09
N TYR A 22 -8.06 -13.15 3.91
CA TYR A 22 -8.19 -13.86 2.62
C TYR A 22 -7.29 -15.09 2.56
N VAL A 23 -6.01 -14.92 2.86
CA VAL A 23 -5.02 -16.00 2.82
C VAL A 23 -5.34 -17.12 3.82
N SER A 24 -5.84 -16.77 5.00
CA SER A 24 -6.22 -17.73 6.03
C SER A 24 -7.49 -18.51 5.67
N THR A 25 -8.37 -17.95 4.84
CA THR A 25 -9.63 -18.59 4.44
C THR A 25 -9.45 -19.52 3.24
N ASP A 26 -8.66 -19.10 2.23
CA ASP A 26 -8.58 -19.82 0.94
C ASP A 26 -7.46 -20.86 0.87
N LEU A 27 -6.38 -20.72 1.64
CA LEU A 27 -5.16 -21.51 1.51
C LEU A 27 -5.00 -22.64 2.53
N SER A 28 -6.00 -23.16 3.14
CA SER A 28 -5.83 -24.16 4.21
C SER A 28 -5.19 -23.60 5.50
N PRO A 29 -5.56 -24.09 6.65
CA PRO A 29 -5.15 -23.56 7.95
C PRO A 29 -3.70 -23.91 8.31
N PHE A 30 -2.74 -23.45 7.51
CA PHE A 30 -1.35 -23.45 7.95
C PHE A 30 -1.17 -22.32 8.96
N PRO A 31 -0.84 -22.62 10.22
CA PRO A 31 -0.82 -21.61 11.30
C PRO A 31 0.17 -20.46 11.08
N LEU A 32 1.07 -20.55 10.11
CA LEU A 32 2.15 -19.58 9.88
C LEU A 32 1.96 -18.69 8.65
N VAL A 33 0.90 -18.89 7.86
CA VAL A 33 0.71 -18.14 6.60
C VAL A 33 0.43 -16.66 6.85
N TRP A 34 -0.20 -16.31 7.98
CA TRP A 34 -0.43 -14.93 8.39
C TRP A 34 0.84 -14.11 8.63
N ILE A 35 1.99 -14.78 8.83
CA ILE A 35 3.29 -14.10 9.01
C ILE A 35 3.71 -13.40 7.72
N ILE A 36 3.32 -13.89 6.54
CA ILE A 36 3.73 -13.33 5.25
C ILE A 36 3.25 -11.89 5.08
N PRO A 37 1.93 -11.57 5.16
CA PRO A 37 1.46 -10.19 5.07
C PRO A 37 2.06 -9.28 6.14
N LEU A 38 2.19 -9.76 7.38
CA LEU A 38 2.79 -9.01 8.47
C LEU A 38 4.27 -8.67 8.17
N SER A 39 5.03 -9.65 7.68
CA SER A 39 6.44 -9.44 7.33
C SER A 39 6.60 -8.44 6.19
N LEU A 40 5.75 -8.51 5.17
CA LEU A 40 5.73 -7.56 4.06
C LEU A 40 5.37 -6.14 4.53
N TYR A 41 4.40 -6.02 5.45
CA TYR A 41 4.06 -4.74 6.07
C TYR A 41 5.25 -4.12 6.81
N LEU A 42 5.92 -4.88 7.66
CA LEU A 42 7.09 -4.40 8.39
C LEU A 42 8.26 -4.10 7.44
N LEU A 43 8.46 -4.95 6.44
CA LEU A 43 9.50 -4.74 5.43
C LEU A 43 9.27 -3.44 4.64
N SER A 44 8.03 -3.10 4.30
CA SER A 44 7.70 -1.85 3.63
C SER A 44 8.09 -0.63 4.47
N PHE A 45 7.87 -0.66 5.79
CA PHE A 45 8.35 0.38 6.69
C PHE A 45 9.88 0.48 6.69
N ILE A 46 10.57 -0.63 6.87
CA ILE A 46 12.04 -0.66 6.90
C ILE A 46 12.61 -0.06 5.62
N LEU A 47 12.14 -0.53 4.46
CA LEU A 47 12.65 -0.09 3.16
C LEU A 47 12.44 1.40 2.93
N VAL A 48 11.25 1.91 3.26
CA VAL A 48 10.89 3.31 3.01
C VAL A 48 11.69 4.27 3.88
N TYR A 49 12.00 3.91 5.13
CA TYR A 49 12.80 4.76 6.01
C TYR A 49 14.30 4.59 5.82
N MET A 50 14.75 3.66 4.98
CA MET A 50 16.15 3.59 4.57
C MET A 50 16.49 4.77 3.64
N LYS A 51 17.70 5.32 3.80
CA LYS A 51 18.22 6.45 2.97
C LYS A 51 18.22 6.15 1.47
N PHE A 52 18.25 4.89 1.09
CA PHE A 52 18.22 4.43 -0.29
C PHE A 52 16.88 4.69 -0.98
N TRP A 53 15.76 4.61 -0.25
CA TRP A 53 14.42 4.78 -0.83
C TRP A 53 14.10 6.23 -1.22
N THR A 54 14.55 7.18 -0.41
CA THR A 54 14.29 8.62 -0.60
C THR A 54 15.45 9.39 -1.23
N GLY A 55 16.61 8.77 -1.41
CA GLY A 55 17.86 9.40 -1.82
C GLY A 55 18.42 8.85 -3.13
N LYS A 56 18.42 9.66 -4.17
CA LYS A 56 19.08 9.52 -5.48
C LYS A 56 18.42 8.55 -6.47
N SER A 57 18.24 9.10 -7.67
CA SER A 57 17.74 8.43 -8.87
C SER A 57 18.49 7.12 -9.17
N VAL A 58 17.71 6.08 -9.41
CA VAL A 58 18.21 4.75 -9.82
C VAL A 58 18.70 4.76 -11.27
N VAL A 59 18.41 5.79 -12.04
CA VAL A 59 18.79 5.90 -13.45
C VAL A 59 19.54 7.21 -13.69
N GLY A 60 20.74 7.09 -14.21
CA GLY A 60 21.77 8.00 -14.64
C GLY A 60 21.53 9.52 -14.70
N ALA A 61 22.63 10.23 -14.73
CA ALA A 61 22.76 11.69 -14.74
C ALA A 61 21.84 12.41 -15.75
N GLY A 62 20.65 12.82 -15.32
CA GLY A 62 19.79 13.60 -16.22
C GLY A 62 18.30 13.63 -15.87
N GLY A 63 17.87 13.24 -14.67
CA GLY A 63 16.45 13.26 -14.32
C GLY A 63 15.94 11.89 -13.88
N GLY A 64 16.64 11.26 -12.95
CA GLY A 64 16.29 9.91 -12.52
C GLY A 64 15.07 9.87 -11.60
N TYR A 65 14.18 8.92 -11.89
CA TYR A 65 13.07 8.58 -11.02
C TYR A 65 13.57 7.96 -9.73
N ASN A 66 13.04 8.38 -8.61
CA ASN A 66 13.29 7.72 -7.33
C ASN A 66 12.56 6.37 -7.33
N LEU A 67 13.08 5.39 -6.60
CA LEU A 67 12.44 4.08 -6.44
C LEU A 67 10.97 4.21 -5.98
N HIS A 68 10.69 5.21 -5.15
CA HIS A 68 9.34 5.56 -4.74
C HIS A 68 8.45 6.01 -5.90
N ASP A 69 8.95 6.81 -6.83
CA ASP A 69 8.19 7.27 -7.99
C ASP A 69 7.86 6.08 -8.91
N VAL A 70 8.80 5.17 -9.12
CA VAL A 70 8.57 3.92 -9.87
C VAL A 70 7.47 3.07 -9.19
N THR A 71 7.47 2.99 -7.85
CA THR A 71 6.42 2.25 -7.11
C THR A 71 5.05 2.85 -7.34
N ILE A 72 4.90 4.17 -7.29
CA ILE A 72 3.61 4.84 -7.45
C ILE A 72 3.12 4.84 -8.91
N TYR A 73 4.02 5.11 -9.87
CA TYR A 73 3.61 5.33 -11.25
C TYR A 73 3.55 4.05 -12.08
N VAL A 74 4.31 3.02 -11.72
CA VAL A 74 4.40 1.78 -12.49
C VAL A 74 3.86 0.59 -11.72
N LEU A 75 4.42 0.30 -10.54
CA LEU A 75 4.09 -0.93 -9.81
C LEU A 75 2.66 -0.93 -9.27
N GLN A 76 2.20 0.16 -8.67
CA GLN A 76 0.85 0.24 -8.11
C GLN A 76 -0.27 0.17 -9.18
N PRO A 77 -0.24 0.93 -10.29
CA PRO A 77 -1.24 0.77 -11.34
C PRO A 77 -1.22 -0.61 -12.00
N LEU A 78 -0.03 -1.19 -12.17
CA LEU A 78 0.11 -2.55 -12.70
C LEU A 78 -0.49 -3.59 -11.74
N GLY A 79 -0.26 -3.45 -10.45
CA GLY A 79 -0.86 -4.30 -9.41
C GLY A 79 -2.39 -4.24 -9.43
N ILE A 80 -2.97 -3.05 -9.51
CA ILE A 80 -4.42 -2.87 -9.63
C ILE A 80 -4.98 -3.56 -10.88
N LEU A 81 -4.29 -3.45 -12.02
CA LEU A 81 -4.68 -4.13 -13.26
C LEU A 81 -4.64 -5.64 -13.11
N VAL A 82 -3.58 -6.18 -12.51
CA VAL A 82 -3.43 -7.62 -12.23
C VAL A 82 -4.54 -8.09 -11.29
N LEU A 83 -4.83 -7.33 -10.23
CA LEU A 83 -5.92 -7.64 -9.31
C LEU A 83 -7.29 -7.67 -10.02
N CYS A 84 -7.60 -6.66 -10.83
CA CYS A 84 -8.82 -6.63 -11.64
C CYS A 84 -8.90 -7.86 -12.54
N PHE A 85 -7.80 -8.25 -13.15
CA PHE A 85 -7.76 -9.43 -14.02
C PHE A 85 -8.00 -10.73 -13.26
N ILE A 86 -7.44 -10.88 -12.05
CA ILE A 86 -7.68 -12.04 -11.16
C ILE A 86 -9.15 -12.12 -10.78
N VAL A 87 -9.74 -11.00 -10.35
CA VAL A 87 -11.15 -10.94 -9.93
C VAL A 87 -12.10 -11.30 -11.09
N LEU A 88 -11.82 -10.81 -12.30
CA LEU A 88 -12.67 -11.05 -13.48
C LEU A 88 -12.58 -12.48 -14.01
N ARG A 89 -11.43 -13.13 -13.87
CA ARG A 89 -11.21 -14.45 -14.50
C ARG A 89 -11.64 -15.64 -13.65
N HIS A 90 -11.73 -15.54 -12.34
CA HIS A 90 -12.14 -16.61 -11.39
C HIS A 90 -11.46 -18.00 -11.57
N SER A 91 -10.42 -18.12 -12.39
CA SER A 91 -9.84 -19.40 -12.84
C SER A 91 -8.35 -19.54 -12.57
N PHE A 92 -7.84 -18.83 -11.55
CA PHE A 92 -6.44 -18.97 -11.17
C PHE A 92 -6.24 -20.01 -10.08
N ASP A 93 -5.09 -20.67 -10.14
CA ASP A 93 -4.59 -21.47 -9.05
C ASP A 93 -4.55 -20.62 -7.76
N PRO A 94 -5.12 -21.09 -6.63
CA PRO A 94 -5.18 -20.34 -5.37
C PRO A 94 -3.81 -19.85 -4.90
N PHE A 95 -2.75 -20.62 -5.15
CA PHE A 95 -1.39 -20.25 -4.76
C PHE A 95 -0.87 -19.06 -5.58
N ILE A 96 -1.14 -19.03 -6.88
CA ILE A 96 -0.76 -17.91 -7.77
C ILE A 96 -1.55 -16.68 -7.39
N ALA A 97 -2.86 -16.79 -7.19
CA ALA A 97 -3.72 -15.67 -6.80
C ALA A 97 -3.25 -15.04 -5.48
N THR A 98 -2.95 -15.86 -4.48
CA THR A 98 -2.44 -15.39 -3.19
C THR A 98 -1.09 -14.69 -3.31
N SER A 99 -0.19 -15.22 -4.12
CA SER A 99 1.12 -14.61 -4.33
C SER A 99 0.99 -13.22 -4.98
N MET A 100 0.10 -13.10 -5.97
CA MET A 100 -0.18 -11.82 -6.65
C MET A 100 -0.83 -10.80 -5.71
N ILE A 101 -1.78 -11.21 -4.87
CA ILE A 101 -2.45 -10.36 -3.88
C ILE A 101 -1.44 -9.85 -2.83
N ASN A 102 -0.53 -10.72 -2.35
CA ASN A 102 0.52 -10.28 -1.43
C ASN A 102 1.49 -9.30 -2.08
N LEU A 103 1.83 -9.49 -3.35
CA LEU A 103 2.69 -8.56 -4.09
C LEU A 103 2.01 -7.20 -4.28
N ASP A 104 0.73 -7.19 -4.66
CA ASP A 104 -0.05 -5.96 -4.81
C ASP A 104 -0.20 -5.21 -3.47
N PHE A 105 -0.51 -5.93 -2.40
CA PHE A 105 -0.49 -5.38 -1.05
C PHE A 105 0.84 -4.72 -0.71
N PHE A 106 1.95 -5.39 -0.99
CA PHE A 106 3.29 -4.89 -0.69
C PHE A 106 3.60 -3.60 -1.46
N THR A 107 3.28 -3.53 -2.75
CA THR A 107 3.47 -2.31 -3.56
C THR A 107 2.60 -1.16 -3.06
N CYS A 108 1.36 -1.44 -2.65
CA CYS A 108 0.46 -0.46 -2.06
C CYS A 108 0.97 0.06 -0.70
N ALA A 109 1.46 -0.84 0.16
CA ALA A 109 2.07 -0.47 1.43
C ALA A 109 3.32 0.39 1.24
N LEU A 110 4.20 0.04 0.29
CA LEU A 110 5.36 0.84 -0.08
C LEU A 110 4.98 2.25 -0.57
N ALA A 111 3.94 2.37 -1.37
CA ALA A 111 3.46 3.65 -1.86
C ALA A 111 2.94 4.53 -0.70
N CYS A 112 2.09 3.99 0.17
CA CYS A 112 1.53 4.72 1.31
C CYS A 112 2.60 5.11 2.33
N HIS A 113 3.47 4.20 2.72
CA HIS A 113 4.57 4.47 3.65
C HIS A 113 5.60 5.42 3.05
N GLY A 114 5.84 5.36 1.73
CA GLY A 114 6.72 6.28 1.02
C GLY A 114 6.21 7.72 1.05
N GLU A 115 4.92 7.92 0.80
CA GLU A 115 4.29 9.24 0.94
C GLU A 115 4.32 9.73 2.39
N LEU A 116 4.12 8.82 3.34
CA LEU A 116 4.20 9.13 4.75
C LEU A 116 5.61 9.59 5.16
N ALA A 117 6.65 8.92 4.67
CA ALA A 117 8.03 9.28 4.91
C ALA A 117 8.44 10.62 4.27
N LYS A 118 7.92 10.94 3.07
CA LYS A 118 8.09 12.26 2.42
C LYS A 118 7.45 13.39 3.24
N ASP A 119 6.30 13.14 3.85
CA ASP A 119 5.57 14.11 4.66
C ASP A 119 6.10 14.25 6.09
N ARG A 120 7.19 13.57 6.44
CA ARG A 120 7.79 13.61 7.77
C ARG A 120 8.10 15.06 8.19
N PRO A 121 7.57 15.52 9.34
CA PRO A 121 7.82 16.86 9.84
C PRO A 121 9.20 16.99 10.49
N SER A 122 9.57 18.23 10.82
CA SER A 122 10.75 18.51 11.65
C SER A 122 10.63 17.86 13.04
N THR A 123 11.75 17.72 13.71
CA THR A 123 11.86 17.05 15.04
C THR A 123 10.87 17.58 16.08
N ARG A 124 10.49 18.87 16.00
CA ARG A 124 9.54 19.51 16.91
C ARG A 124 8.13 18.90 16.88
N HIS A 125 7.70 18.38 15.73
CA HIS A 125 6.34 17.81 15.53
C HIS A 125 6.37 16.28 15.29
N LEU A 126 7.48 15.64 15.62
CA LEU A 126 7.67 14.22 15.36
C LEU A 126 6.75 13.33 16.20
N THR A 127 6.51 13.72 17.46
CA THR A 127 5.61 13.01 18.38
C THR A 127 4.19 13.00 17.85
N GLU A 128 3.71 14.15 17.36
CA GLU A 128 2.38 14.28 16.76
C GLU A 128 2.24 13.43 15.48
N TYR A 129 3.29 13.39 14.68
CA TYR A 129 3.34 12.56 13.48
C TYR A 129 3.21 11.07 13.81
N PHE A 130 3.98 10.56 14.77
CA PHE A 130 3.89 9.17 15.20
C PHE A 130 2.55 8.84 15.87
N LEU A 131 1.98 9.79 16.61
CA LEU A 131 0.64 9.64 17.18
C LEU A 131 -0.41 9.47 16.07
N CYS A 132 -0.36 10.31 15.02
CA CYS A 132 -1.26 10.20 13.87
C CYS A 132 -1.09 8.86 13.13
N MET A 133 0.15 8.37 13.00
CA MET A 133 0.42 7.06 12.41
C MET A 133 -0.19 5.92 13.24
N SER A 134 -0.02 5.95 14.55
CA SER A 134 -0.58 4.95 15.46
C SER A 134 -2.11 4.96 15.44
N LEU A 135 -2.73 6.14 15.44
CA LEU A 135 -4.17 6.30 15.27
C LEU A 135 -4.65 5.75 13.92
N GLY A 136 -3.92 6.02 12.85
CA GLY A 136 -4.23 5.48 11.53
C GLY A 136 -4.19 3.95 11.53
N GLY A 137 -3.13 3.35 12.07
CA GLY A 137 -3.02 1.90 12.21
C GLY A 137 -4.17 1.29 13.00
N MET A 138 -4.54 1.93 14.12
CA MET A 138 -5.69 1.51 14.94
C MET A 138 -7.01 1.59 14.16
N ILE A 139 -7.26 2.68 13.44
CA ILE A 139 -8.48 2.86 12.64
C ILE A 139 -8.55 1.82 11.52
N GLY A 140 -7.44 1.59 10.80
CA GLY A 140 -7.36 0.57 9.75
C GLY A 140 -7.61 -0.85 10.30
N GLY A 141 -7.02 -1.16 11.46
CA GLY A 141 -7.24 -2.42 12.16
C GLY A 141 -8.67 -2.61 12.63
N PHE A 142 -9.26 -1.58 13.23
CA PHE A 142 -10.66 -1.59 13.66
C PHE A 142 -11.62 -1.75 12.49
N PHE A 143 -11.38 -1.02 11.40
CA PHE A 143 -12.22 -1.14 10.20
C PHE A 143 -12.22 -2.56 9.66
N ASN A 144 -11.07 -3.17 9.46
CA ASN A 144 -10.99 -4.49 8.86
C ASN A 144 -11.32 -5.63 9.85
N GLY A 145 -11.03 -5.44 11.14
CA GLY A 145 -11.32 -6.45 12.17
C GLY A 145 -12.80 -6.49 12.60
N ILE A 146 -13.53 -5.39 12.51
CA ILE A 146 -14.90 -5.29 13.04
C ILE A 146 -15.89 -4.83 11.96
N VAL A 147 -15.60 -3.74 11.25
CA VAL A 147 -16.57 -3.14 10.32
C VAL A 147 -16.69 -3.95 9.04
N ALA A 148 -15.57 -4.34 8.44
CA ALA A 148 -15.55 -5.05 7.18
C ALA A 148 -16.31 -6.39 7.22
N PRO A 149 -16.14 -7.26 8.22
CA PRO A 149 -16.90 -8.51 8.31
C PRO A 149 -18.42 -8.31 8.47
N ILE A 150 -18.85 -7.19 9.04
CA ILE A 150 -20.29 -6.87 9.23
C ILE A 150 -20.88 -6.32 7.93
N VAL A 151 -20.15 -5.45 7.22
CA VAL A 151 -20.63 -4.75 6.03
C VAL A 151 -20.48 -5.60 4.76
N PHE A 152 -19.36 -6.29 4.64
CA PHE A 152 -19.04 -7.12 3.48
C PHE A 152 -19.19 -8.60 3.87
N GLN A 153 -20.35 -9.17 3.65
CA GLN A 153 -20.67 -10.58 3.98
C GLN A 153 -19.94 -11.56 3.04
N GLY A 154 -18.62 -11.65 3.20
CA GLY A 154 -17.75 -12.58 2.50
C GLY A 154 -17.36 -12.12 1.09
N GLY A 155 -16.12 -11.78 0.90
CA GLY A 155 -15.57 -11.50 -0.41
C GLY A 155 -14.32 -10.59 -0.37
N VAL A 156 -13.69 -10.45 -1.50
CA VAL A 156 -12.47 -9.65 -1.72
C VAL A 156 -12.78 -8.15 -1.90
N LEU A 157 -14.06 -7.74 -1.71
CA LEU A 157 -14.52 -6.37 -1.99
C LEU A 157 -13.84 -5.32 -1.09
N GLU A 158 -13.66 -5.64 0.19
CA GLU A 158 -12.98 -4.77 1.15
C GLU A 158 -11.52 -4.50 0.73
N PHE A 159 -10.84 -5.51 0.21
CA PHE A 159 -9.48 -5.40 -0.30
C PHE A 159 -9.42 -4.48 -1.53
N ASN A 160 -10.33 -4.67 -2.48
CA ASN A 160 -10.43 -3.83 -3.68
C ASN A 160 -10.73 -2.36 -3.33
N ILE A 161 -11.65 -2.11 -2.39
CA ILE A 161 -11.97 -0.77 -1.93
C ILE A 161 -10.74 -0.12 -1.26
N ALA A 162 -10.02 -0.84 -0.42
CA ALA A 162 -8.85 -0.30 0.25
C ALA A 162 -7.73 0.05 -0.75
N ILE A 163 -7.53 -0.74 -1.80
CA ILE A 163 -6.59 -0.43 -2.89
C ILE A 163 -7.01 0.82 -3.66
N VAL A 164 -8.30 0.95 -4.00
CA VAL A 164 -8.82 2.16 -4.66
C VAL A 164 -8.63 3.38 -3.78
N VAL A 165 -8.92 3.29 -2.48
CA VAL A 165 -8.69 4.36 -1.51
C VAL A 165 -7.20 4.72 -1.45
N ALA A 166 -6.30 3.73 -1.43
CA ALA A 166 -4.86 3.97 -1.47
C ALA A 166 -4.43 4.73 -2.73
N ALA A 167 -5.01 4.38 -3.88
CA ALA A 167 -4.75 5.09 -5.14
C ALA A 167 -5.28 6.53 -5.14
N LEU A 168 -6.40 6.80 -4.46
CA LEU A 168 -7.00 8.14 -4.36
C LEU A 168 -6.28 9.07 -3.37
N ILE A 169 -5.69 8.51 -2.31
CA ILE A 169 -5.00 9.30 -1.26
C ILE A 169 -3.63 9.81 -1.73
N ARG A 170 -3.05 9.20 -2.77
CA ARG A 170 -1.79 9.69 -3.35
C ARG A 170 -1.94 11.12 -3.88
N PRO A 171 -0.88 11.95 -3.83
CA PRO A 171 -0.93 13.29 -4.40
C PRO A 171 -1.24 13.18 -5.89
N GLN A 172 -2.28 13.88 -6.32
CA GLN A 172 -2.60 14.02 -7.74
C GLN A 172 -1.54 14.94 -8.38
N TYR A 173 -0.48 14.34 -8.90
CA TYR A 173 0.53 15.04 -9.71
C TYR A 173 -0.01 15.46 -11.10
N ILE A 174 -1.29 15.27 -11.37
CA ILE A 174 -1.97 15.63 -12.64
C ILE A 174 -1.95 17.16 -12.92
N GLY A 175 -1.45 17.99 -12.00
CA GLY A 175 -1.37 19.43 -12.21
C GLY A 175 0.05 20.02 -12.15
N SER A 176 1.07 19.23 -11.93
CA SER A 176 2.46 19.69 -11.95
C SER A 176 3.10 19.24 -13.25
N GLY A 177 3.60 20.17 -14.06
CA GLY A 177 4.12 19.98 -15.41
C GLY A 177 5.19 18.90 -15.65
N LYS A 178 5.46 18.06 -14.65
CA LYS A 178 6.31 16.88 -14.77
C LYS A 178 5.69 15.75 -15.58
N PHE A 179 4.36 15.69 -15.70
CA PHE A 179 3.71 14.66 -16.51
C PHE A 179 3.78 15.03 -18.02
N GLU A 180 3.72 16.32 -18.33
CA GLU A 180 3.95 16.80 -19.70
C GLU A 180 5.41 16.59 -20.13
N GLU A 181 6.36 16.83 -19.25
CA GLU A 181 7.78 16.59 -19.51
C GLU A 181 8.10 15.11 -19.79
N LEU A 182 7.35 14.19 -19.17
CA LEU A 182 7.44 12.73 -19.36
C LEU A 182 6.89 12.26 -20.72
N LEU A 183 5.88 12.97 -21.26
CA LEU A 183 5.26 12.63 -22.56
C LEU A 183 6.02 13.21 -23.74
N TYR A 184 6.85 14.23 -23.55
CA TYR A 184 7.59 14.92 -24.61
C TYR A 184 9.11 14.69 -24.59
N SER A 185 9.62 13.85 -23.67
CA SER A 185 10.99 13.38 -23.60
C SER A 185 11.12 11.98 -24.21
#